data_e6c39741928640f194cabb2eb699d82e
#
_entry.id   e6c39741928640f194cabb2eb699d82e
#
_cell.length_a   1.000
_cell.length_b   1.000
_cell.length_c   1.000
_cell.angle_alpha   90.00
_cell.angle_beta   90.00
_cell.angle_gamma   90.00
#
_symmetry.space_group_name_H-M   'P 1'
#
loop_
_entity.id
_entity.type
_entity.pdbx_description
1 polymer ?
#
loop_
_entity_poly.entity_id
_entity_poly.type
_entity_poly.pdbx_seq_one_letter_code
_entity_poly.pdbx_strand_id
1 'polypeptide(L)'
;MSTKTTQMTLEALRSVPLFASLDDTSATELRNLLLETEVASNTQVFHKGDTGNAMYLIERGKVRISITDEDRHEITLAELAQGDFFGEMSLIDGRQRSADARVIDNARFAVLSRPDFLAFVRSNPDVALGMLGALTDRLRRTDELLRSRVSRNANEEEKRRATTADRAADLIAEFGGSWKFIGVSMGLIVFWII
;
A
#
# COMPACT_ATOMS: atom_id res chain seq x y z
N MET A 1 -23.30 13.21 -8.44
CA MET A 1 -23.34 11.95 -7.69
C MET A 1 -24.72 11.78 -7.10
N SER A 2 -25.40 10.67 -7.38
CA SER A 2 -26.72 10.37 -6.78
C SER A 2 -26.45 9.65 -5.46
N THR A 3 -26.78 10.28 -4.36
CA THR A 3 -26.58 9.70 -3.02
C THR A 3 -27.89 9.07 -2.57
N LYS A 4 -27.89 7.77 -2.33
CA LYS A 4 -29.02 7.01 -1.80
C LYS A 4 -28.61 6.37 -0.49
N THR A 5 -29.59 6.04 0.37
CA THR A 5 -29.34 5.19 1.54
C THR A 5 -28.77 3.86 1.05
N THR A 6 -27.73 3.35 1.71
CA THR A 6 -27.05 2.11 1.30
C THR A 6 -28.02 0.92 1.31
N GLN A 7 -27.82 0.01 0.35
CA GLN A 7 -28.47 -1.31 0.31
C GLN A 7 -27.60 -2.41 0.93
N MET A 8 -26.47 -2.03 1.55
CA MET A 8 -25.57 -2.97 2.22
C MET A 8 -26.36 -3.83 3.24
N THR A 9 -26.20 -5.14 3.15
CA THR A 9 -26.79 -6.06 4.14
C THR A 9 -26.04 -5.97 5.46
N LEU A 10 -26.68 -6.33 6.57
CA LEU A 10 -26.00 -6.38 7.89
C LEU A 10 -24.86 -7.39 7.89
N GLU A 11 -25.00 -8.47 7.15
CA GLU A 11 -23.95 -9.48 6.99
C GLU A 11 -22.73 -8.90 6.24
N ALA A 12 -22.94 -8.18 5.13
CA ALA A 12 -21.89 -7.49 4.40
C ALA A 12 -21.20 -6.42 5.27
N LEU A 13 -21.96 -5.69 6.09
CA LEU A 13 -21.42 -4.71 7.02
C LEU A 13 -20.50 -5.37 8.06
N ARG A 14 -20.90 -6.50 8.62
CA ARG A 14 -20.12 -7.27 9.58
C ARG A 14 -18.92 -8.01 8.97
N SER A 15 -18.91 -8.21 7.65
CA SER A 15 -17.72 -8.75 6.97
C SER A 15 -16.55 -7.76 6.95
N VAL A 16 -16.82 -6.48 7.17
CA VAL A 16 -15.79 -5.46 7.38
C VAL A 16 -15.20 -5.64 8.78
N PRO A 17 -13.88 -5.90 8.92
CA PRO A 17 -13.26 -6.20 10.23
C PRO A 17 -13.56 -5.17 11.32
N LEU A 18 -13.69 -3.92 10.92
CA LEU A 18 -14.02 -2.79 11.79
C LEU A 18 -15.37 -2.93 12.52
N PHE A 19 -16.32 -3.62 11.89
CA PHE A 19 -17.71 -3.73 12.36
C PHE A 19 -18.13 -5.17 12.68
N ALA A 20 -17.17 -6.10 12.71
CA ALA A 20 -17.43 -7.52 12.90
C ALA A 20 -18.10 -7.85 14.27
N SER A 21 -17.86 -7.04 15.29
CA SER A 21 -18.38 -7.24 16.65
C SER A 21 -19.74 -6.57 16.92
N LEU A 22 -20.32 -5.86 15.92
CA LEU A 22 -21.61 -5.18 16.12
C LEU A 22 -22.76 -6.17 16.31
N ASP A 23 -23.60 -5.89 17.29
CA ASP A 23 -24.91 -6.54 17.42
C ASP A 23 -25.89 -6.07 16.33
N ASP A 24 -27.07 -6.68 16.26
CA ASP A 24 -28.06 -6.36 15.23
C ASP A 24 -28.60 -4.92 15.31
N THR A 25 -28.72 -4.40 16.53
CA THR A 25 -29.21 -3.04 16.77
C THR A 25 -28.19 -2.02 16.28
N SER A 26 -26.95 -2.12 16.75
CA SER A 26 -25.86 -1.22 16.37
C SER A 26 -25.50 -1.33 14.87
N ALA A 27 -25.53 -2.53 14.30
CA ALA A 27 -25.33 -2.72 12.87
C ALA A 27 -26.45 -2.07 12.02
N THR A 28 -27.71 -2.11 12.49
CA THR A 28 -28.82 -1.45 11.83
C THR A 28 -28.71 0.08 11.95
N GLU A 29 -28.32 0.59 13.12
CA GLU A 29 -28.06 2.02 13.31
C GLU A 29 -26.97 2.51 12.35
N LEU A 30 -25.82 1.84 12.33
CA LEU A 30 -24.72 2.19 11.42
C LEU A 30 -25.15 2.17 9.95
N ARG A 31 -25.86 1.12 9.53
CA ARG A 31 -26.33 1.02 8.15
C ARG A 31 -27.20 2.20 7.73
N ASN A 32 -28.03 2.73 8.65
CA ASN A 32 -28.90 3.87 8.37
C ASN A 32 -28.13 5.19 8.22
N LEU A 33 -26.88 5.27 8.73
CA LEU A 33 -26.00 6.42 8.58
C LEU A 33 -25.18 6.38 7.27
N LEU A 34 -25.11 5.22 6.61
CA LEU A 34 -24.33 5.02 5.40
C LEU A 34 -25.06 5.53 4.16
N LEU A 35 -24.34 6.24 3.30
CA LEU A 35 -24.81 6.73 2.02
C LEU A 35 -24.13 5.97 0.88
N GLU A 36 -24.91 5.46 -0.07
CA GLU A 36 -24.38 4.74 -1.23
C GLU A 36 -23.88 5.70 -2.31
N THR A 37 -22.72 5.39 -2.87
CA THR A 37 -22.14 6.13 -3.98
C THR A 37 -21.53 5.16 -4.99
N GLU A 38 -21.87 5.32 -6.28
CA GLU A 38 -21.23 4.60 -7.38
C GLU A 38 -20.18 5.49 -8.05
N VAL A 39 -19.03 4.90 -8.33
CA VAL A 39 -17.87 5.60 -8.90
C VAL A 39 -17.29 4.76 -10.03
N ALA A 40 -17.12 5.39 -11.20
CA ALA A 40 -16.58 4.74 -12.38
C ALA A 40 -15.07 4.44 -12.20
N SER A 41 -14.60 3.43 -12.93
CA SER A 41 -13.18 3.11 -13.07
C SER A 41 -12.36 4.34 -13.48
N ASN A 42 -11.10 4.40 -13.07
CA ASN A 42 -10.16 5.50 -13.28
C ASN A 42 -10.53 6.84 -12.62
N THR A 43 -11.58 6.90 -11.79
CA THR A 43 -11.96 8.11 -11.09
C THR A 43 -11.11 8.27 -9.83
N GLN A 44 -10.60 9.49 -9.61
CA GLN A 44 -9.96 9.89 -8.36
C GLN A 44 -11.04 10.17 -7.31
N VAL A 45 -10.99 9.49 -6.17
CA VAL A 45 -11.93 9.70 -5.05
C VAL A 45 -11.50 10.91 -4.23
N PHE A 46 -10.20 10.99 -3.93
CA PHE A 46 -9.56 12.13 -3.29
C PHE A 46 -8.03 12.10 -3.52
N HIS A 47 -7.39 13.24 -3.35
CA HIS A 47 -5.94 13.40 -3.39
C HIS A 47 -5.33 13.48 -1.99
N LYS A 48 -4.06 13.08 -1.88
CA LYS A 48 -3.23 13.38 -0.71
C LYS A 48 -3.24 14.89 -0.43
N GLY A 49 -3.48 15.26 0.81
CA GLY A 49 -3.59 16.67 1.23
C GLY A 49 -5.00 17.25 1.19
N ASP A 50 -5.98 16.59 0.57
CA ASP A 50 -7.37 17.02 0.62
C ASP A 50 -7.93 16.98 2.05
N THR A 51 -8.91 17.82 2.34
CA THR A 51 -9.67 17.74 3.59
C THR A 51 -10.51 16.47 3.60
N GLY A 52 -10.34 15.63 4.64
CA GLY A 52 -11.05 14.37 4.78
C GLY A 52 -12.18 14.44 5.80
N ASN A 53 -13.42 14.26 5.36
CA ASN A 53 -14.61 14.30 6.19
C ASN A 53 -15.50 13.04 6.10
N ALA A 54 -15.05 12.01 5.41
CA ALA A 54 -15.75 10.75 5.26
C ALA A 54 -14.78 9.57 5.10
N MET A 55 -15.23 8.37 5.46
CA MET A 55 -14.60 7.10 5.12
C MET A 55 -15.50 6.33 4.14
N TYR A 56 -14.90 5.37 3.47
CA TYR A 56 -15.53 4.60 2.41
C TYR A 56 -15.35 3.11 2.68
N LEU A 57 -16.45 2.37 2.67
CA LEU A 57 -16.50 0.91 2.73
C LEU A 57 -16.72 0.41 1.30
N ILE A 58 -15.92 -0.52 0.84
CA ILE A 58 -16.00 -1.05 -0.52
C ILE A 58 -17.04 -2.17 -0.55
N GLU A 59 -18.21 -1.90 -1.09
CA GLU A 59 -19.23 -2.92 -1.34
C GLU A 59 -18.92 -3.76 -2.58
N ARG A 60 -18.30 -3.12 -3.59
CA ARG A 60 -17.91 -3.74 -4.86
C ARG A 60 -16.82 -2.91 -5.54
N GLY A 61 -15.99 -3.57 -6.36
CA GLY A 61 -14.95 -2.92 -7.14
C GLY A 61 -13.61 -2.94 -6.43
N LYS A 62 -12.66 -2.14 -6.94
CA LYS A 62 -11.30 -2.04 -6.41
C LYS A 62 -10.80 -0.60 -6.37
N VAL A 63 -10.01 -0.29 -5.37
CA VAL A 63 -9.41 1.03 -5.16
C VAL A 63 -7.90 0.87 -4.94
N ARG A 64 -7.11 1.68 -5.63
CA ARG A 64 -5.68 1.81 -5.38
C ARG A 64 -5.45 2.98 -4.44
N ILE A 65 -4.66 2.71 -3.41
CA ILE A 65 -4.12 3.72 -2.50
C ILE A 65 -2.66 3.93 -2.86
N SER A 66 -2.28 5.16 -3.18
CA SER A 66 -0.92 5.50 -3.64
C SER A 66 -0.43 6.82 -3.07
N ILE A 67 0.88 7.01 -3.15
CA ILE A 67 1.55 8.29 -2.90
C ILE A 67 2.47 8.59 -4.08
N THR A 68 2.73 9.87 -4.31
CA THR A 68 3.75 10.31 -5.27
C THR A 68 5.02 10.65 -4.50
N ASP A 69 6.16 10.10 -4.91
CA ASP A 69 7.47 10.41 -4.33
C ASP A 69 8.03 11.75 -4.84
N GLU A 70 9.24 12.10 -4.38
CA GLU A 70 9.91 13.34 -4.76
C GLU A 70 10.27 13.38 -6.25
N ASP A 71 10.51 12.21 -6.86
CA ASP A 71 10.82 12.03 -8.28
C ASP A 71 9.56 11.94 -9.17
N ARG A 72 8.37 12.14 -8.60
CA ARG A 72 7.05 12.06 -9.24
C ARG A 72 6.64 10.65 -9.69
N HIS A 73 7.22 9.60 -9.10
CA HIS A 73 6.75 8.24 -9.32
C HIS A 73 5.59 7.91 -8.41
N GLU A 74 4.57 7.26 -8.95
CA GLU A 74 3.45 6.74 -8.16
C GLU A 74 3.89 5.45 -7.46
N ILE A 75 3.82 5.46 -6.12
CA ILE A 75 4.08 4.29 -5.27
C ILE A 75 2.74 3.77 -4.77
N THR A 76 2.35 2.57 -5.22
CA THR A 76 1.16 1.89 -4.70
C THR A 76 1.43 1.37 -3.28
N LEU A 77 0.63 1.84 -2.32
CA LEU A 77 0.68 1.40 -0.93
C LEU A 77 -0.22 0.18 -0.71
N ALA A 78 -1.41 0.16 -1.32
CA ALA A 78 -2.36 -0.94 -1.22
C ALA A 78 -3.32 -0.95 -2.42
N GLU A 79 -3.83 -2.14 -2.75
CA GLU A 79 -5.03 -2.33 -3.57
C GLU A 79 -6.10 -2.95 -2.68
N LEU A 80 -7.22 -2.24 -2.56
CA LEU A 80 -8.33 -2.57 -1.68
C LEU A 80 -9.50 -3.07 -2.52
N ALA A 81 -10.25 -4.03 -1.98
CA ALA A 81 -11.36 -4.69 -2.66
C ALA A 81 -12.61 -4.76 -1.76
N GLN A 82 -13.59 -5.50 -2.19
CA GLN A 82 -14.83 -5.72 -1.42
C GLN A 82 -14.52 -6.17 0.02
N GLY A 83 -15.16 -5.53 1.00
CA GLY A 83 -14.97 -5.79 2.43
C GLY A 83 -13.84 -4.95 3.06
N ASP A 84 -13.03 -4.26 2.25
CA ASP A 84 -12.04 -3.30 2.74
C ASP A 84 -12.66 -1.92 2.96
N PHE A 85 -11.91 -1.05 3.63
CA PHE A 85 -12.28 0.35 3.87
C PHE A 85 -11.08 1.28 3.72
N PHE A 86 -11.33 2.56 3.44
CA PHE A 86 -10.28 3.58 3.29
C PHE A 86 -10.77 4.98 3.66
N GLY A 87 -9.83 5.90 3.87
CA GLY A 87 -10.11 7.29 4.26
C GLY A 87 -10.40 7.45 5.74
N GLU A 88 -10.24 6.40 6.54
CA GLU A 88 -10.46 6.35 7.98
C GLU A 88 -9.49 7.23 8.76
N MET A 89 -8.25 7.40 8.30
CA MET A 89 -7.23 8.15 9.04
C MET A 89 -7.67 9.59 9.29
N SER A 90 -8.08 10.30 8.25
CA SER A 90 -8.59 11.68 8.40
C SER A 90 -9.90 11.78 9.19
N LEU A 91 -10.65 10.69 9.26
CA LEU A 91 -11.86 10.61 10.09
C LEU A 91 -11.51 10.62 11.58
N ILE A 92 -10.48 9.88 11.95
CA ILE A 92 -10.02 9.69 13.32
C ILE A 92 -9.29 10.94 13.82
N ASP A 93 -8.23 11.34 13.11
CA ASP A 93 -7.33 12.39 13.56
C ASP A 93 -7.71 13.81 13.10
N GLY A 94 -8.66 13.92 12.16
CA GLY A 94 -9.11 15.21 11.60
C GLY A 94 -8.08 15.87 10.68
N ARG A 95 -7.03 15.17 10.29
CA ARG A 95 -6.00 15.67 9.40
C ARG A 95 -6.39 15.49 7.93
N GLN A 96 -5.59 16.05 7.04
CA GLN A 96 -5.70 15.86 5.59
C GLN A 96 -5.50 14.39 5.18
N ARG A 97 -5.97 14.03 3.98
CA ARG A 97 -5.75 12.71 3.39
C ARG A 97 -4.26 12.37 3.32
N SER A 98 -3.88 11.21 3.81
CA SER A 98 -2.48 10.75 3.85
C SER A 98 -1.96 10.21 2.53
N ALA A 99 -2.87 9.85 1.61
CA ALA A 99 -2.57 9.24 0.32
C ALA A 99 -3.64 9.59 -0.71
N ASP A 100 -3.36 9.31 -1.98
CA ASP A 100 -4.32 9.32 -3.08
C ASP A 100 -5.19 8.06 -3.05
N ALA A 101 -6.46 8.17 -3.47
CA ALA A 101 -7.35 7.04 -3.65
C ALA A 101 -7.99 7.10 -5.04
N ARG A 102 -7.71 6.08 -5.87
CA ARG A 102 -8.22 5.97 -7.24
C ARG A 102 -8.96 4.67 -7.46
N VAL A 103 -10.13 4.73 -8.06
CA VAL A 103 -10.91 3.56 -8.45
C VAL A 103 -10.21 2.85 -9.62
N ILE A 104 -9.94 1.55 -9.47
CA ILE A 104 -9.37 0.70 -10.53
C ILE A 104 -10.48 0.05 -11.34
N ASP A 105 -11.43 -0.58 -10.65
CA ASP A 105 -12.61 -1.21 -11.23
C ASP A 105 -13.86 -0.46 -10.75
N ASN A 106 -14.90 -0.35 -11.59
CA ASN A 106 -16.17 0.29 -11.21
C ASN A 106 -16.58 -0.11 -9.80
N ALA A 107 -16.71 0.87 -8.93
CA ALA A 107 -16.88 0.65 -7.50
C ALA A 107 -18.20 1.19 -6.98
N ARG A 108 -18.71 0.53 -5.94
CA ARG A 108 -19.78 1.00 -5.09
C ARG A 108 -19.26 1.09 -3.67
N PHE A 109 -19.50 2.23 -3.05
CA PHE A 109 -19.08 2.53 -1.69
C PHE A 109 -20.28 2.81 -0.81
N ALA A 110 -20.22 2.32 0.43
CA ALA A 110 -21.00 2.87 1.52
C ALA A 110 -20.12 3.91 2.24
N VAL A 111 -20.60 5.14 2.29
CA VAL A 111 -19.87 6.32 2.76
C VAL A 111 -20.39 6.72 4.13
N LEU A 112 -19.48 6.83 5.10
CA LEU A 112 -19.78 7.28 6.46
C LEU A 112 -19.14 8.65 6.70
N SER A 113 -19.96 9.65 7.04
CA SER A 113 -19.46 10.98 7.35
C SER A 113 -18.72 11.01 8.70
N ARG A 114 -17.80 11.96 8.88
CA ARG A 114 -17.07 12.12 10.15
C ARG A 114 -18.01 12.44 11.33
N PRO A 115 -19.00 13.35 11.22
CA PRO A 115 -19.92 13.61 12.30
C PRO A 115 -20.70 12.36 12.73
N ASP A 116 -21.23 11.61 11.77
CA ASP A 116 -22.01 10.39 12.02
C ASP A 116 -21.13 9.30 12.64
N PHE A 117 -19.91 9.11 12.12
CA PHE A 117 -18.94 8.20 12.69
C PHE A 117 -18.63 8.52 14.16
N LEU A 118 -18.33 9.78 14.47
CA LEU A 118 -18.00 10.19 15.85
C LEU A 118 -19.21 10.05 16.79
N ALA A 119 -20.42 10.31 16.31
CA ALA A 119 -21.64 10.08 17.08
C ALA A 119 -21.82 8.58 17.35
N PHE A 120 -21.67 7.74 16.31
CA PHE A 120 -21.82 6.29 16.40
C PHE A 120 -20.80 5.66 17.36
N VAL A 121 -19.52 6.03 17.28
CA VAL A 121 -18.47 5.52 18.18
C VAL A 121 -18.72 5.91 19.65
N ARG A 122 -19.28 7.10 19.91
CA ARG A 122 -19.62 7.50 21.28
C ARG A 122 -20.72 6.62 21.89
N SER A 123 -21.66 6.17 21.08
CA SER A 123 -22.75 5.26 21.50
C SER A 123 -22.29 3.79 21.52
N ASN A 124 -21.27 3.44 20.76
CA ASN A 124 -20.76 2.08 20.55
C ASN A 124 -19.25 2.03 20.75
N PRO A 125 -18.71 2.11 21.99
CA PRO A 125 -17.25 2.20 22.24
C PRO A 125 -16.44 1.02 21.72
N ASP A 126 -17.04 -0.18 21.63
CA ASP A 126 -16.39 -1.39 21.13
C ASP A 126 -15.96 -1.27 19.67
N VAL A 127 -16.62 -0.40 18.89
CA VAL A 127 -16.23 -0.06 17.52
C VAL A 127 -14.83 0.58 17.50
N ALA A 128 -14.50 1.42 18.49
CA ALA A 128 -13.16 2.01 18.58
C ALA A 128 -12.08 0.94 18.81
N LEU A 129 -12.37 -0.08 19.62
CA LEU A 129 -11.45 -1.21 19.82
C LEU A 129 -11.29 -2.05 18.55
N GLY A 130 -12.39 -2.33 17.85
CA GLY A 130 -12.36 -3.00 16.54
C GLY A 130 -11.52 -2.22 15.52
N MET A 131 -11.64 -0.90 15.49
CA MET A 131 -10.86 -0.02 14.62
C MET A 131 -9.36 -0.06 14.96
N LEU A 132 -9.01 -0.02 16.25
CA LEU A 132 -7.60 -0.17 16.67
C LEU A 132 -7.02 -1.52 16.23
N GLY A 133 -7.79 -2.60 16.34
CA GLY A 133 -7.41 -3.93 15.84
C GLY A 133 -7.14 -3.91 14.34
N ALA A 134 -8.08 -3.42 13.54
CA ALA A 134 -7.96 -3.35 12.09
C ALA A 134 -6.77 -2.48 11.62
N LEU A 135 -6.51 -1.36 12.29
CA LEU A 135 -5.36 -0.49 12.02
C LEU A 135 -4.05 -1.16 12.41
N THR A 136 -4.01 -1.89 13.53
CA THR A 136 -2.84 -2.66 13.95
C THR A 136 -2.50 -3.76 12.95
N ASP A 137 -3.48 -4.46 12.42
CA ASP A 137 -3.28 -5.49 11.38
C ASP A 137 -2.79 -4.88 10.07
N ARG A 138 -3.31 -3.71 9.69
CA ARG A 138 -2.81 -2.96 8.52
C ARG A 138 -1.35 -2.54 8.70
N LEU A 139 -0.99 -2.05 9.88
CA LEU A 139 0.39 -1.67 10.21
C LEU A 139 1.33 -2.88 10.10
N ARG A 140 0.97 -4.02 10.69
CA ARG A 140 1.76 -5.26 10.60
C ARG A 140 2.00 -5.70 9.15
N ARG A 141 0.97 -5.69 8.31
CA ARG A 141 1.11 -6.01 6.88
C ARG A 141 2.05 -5.04 6.16
N THR A 142 1.98 -3.75 6.50
CA THR A 142 2.87 -2.73 5.92
C THR A 142 4.32 -2.98 6.35
N ASP A 143 4.57 -3.30 7.61
CA ASP A 143 5.91 -3.65 8.13
C ASP A 143 6.49 -4.89 7.43
N GLU A 144 5.68 -5.93 7.22
CA GLU A 144 6.09 -7.12 6.48
C GLU A 144 6.49 -6.80 5.03
N LEU A 145 5.70 -5.96 4.36
CA LEU A 145 6.00 -5.51 3.00
C LEU A 145 7.31 -4.70 2.94
N LEU A 146 7.54 -3.82 3.91
CA LEU A 146 8.79 -3.05 4.00
C LEU A 146 9.99 -3.96 4.23
N ARG A 147 9.90 -4.90 5.18
CA ARG A 147 10.97 -5.87 5.44
C ARG A 147 11.30 -6.72 4.22
N SER A 148 10.28 -7.19 3.50
CA SER A 148 10.46 -8.00 2.29
C SER A 148 11.12 -7.21 1.16
N ARG A 149 10.82 -5.91 1.02
CA ARG A 149 11.48 -5.02 0.03
C ARG A 149 12.93 -4.75 0.40
N VAL A 150 13.22 -4.44 1.67
CA VAL A 150 14.60 -4.21 2.15
C VAL A 150 15.46 -5.45 1.95
N SER A 151 14.95 -6.64 2.31
CA SER A 151 15.67 -7.91 2.12
C SER A 151 15.91 -8.22 0.64
N ARG A 152 14.97 -7.92 -0.23
CA ARG A 152 15.11 -8.13 -1.68
C ARG A 152 16.16 -7.20 -2.28
N ASN A 153 16.13 -5.93 -1.93
CA ASN A 153 17.10 -4.94 -2.41
C ASN A 153 18.51 -5.27 -1.93
N ALA A 154 18.69 -5.69 -0.66
CA ALA A 154 19.97 -6.13 -0.13
C ALA A 154 20.53 -7.34 -0.88
N ASN A 155 19.69 -8.36 -1.14
CA ASN A 155 20.09 -9.54 -1.91
C ASN A 155 20.42 -9.24 -3.39
N GLU A 156 19.70 -8.29 -4.01
CA GLU A 156 20.01 -7.87 -5.38
C GLU A 156 21.32 -7.08 -5.47
N GLU A 157 21.59 -6.25 -4.47
CA GLU A 157 22.84 -5.49 -4.38
C GLU A 157 24.05 -6.41 -4.12
N GLU A 158 23.87 -7.42 -3.26
CA GLU A 158 24.88 -8.45 -3.00
C GLU A 158 25.17 -9.31 -4.25
N LYS A 159 24.12 -9.72 -4.97
CA LYS A 159 24.24 -10.41 -6.26
C LYS A 159 24.95 -9.57 -7.32
N ARG A 160 24.66 -8.26 -7.39
CA ARG A 160 25.34 -7.36 -8.33
C ARG A 160 26.82 -7.23 -7.99
N ARG A 161 27.18 -7.12 -6.70
CA ARG A 161 28.58 -7.05 -6.24
C ARG A 161 29.33 -8.35 -6.52
N ALA A 162 28.71 -9.51 -6.25
CA ALA A 162 29.29 -10.82 -6.57
C ALA A 162 29.55 -10.95 -8.08
N THR A 163 28.56 -10.63 -8.94
CA THR A 163 28.69 -10.72 -10.39
C THR A 163 29.79 -9.79 -10.96
N THR A 164 30.00 -8.61 -10.38
CA THR A 164 31.09 -7.70 -10.80
C THR A 164 32.46 -8.18 -10.34
N ALA A 165 32.56 -8.76 -9.14
CA ALA A 165 33.79 -9.36 -8.63
C ALA A 165 34.18 -10.61 -9.44
N ASP A 166 33.23 -11.48 -9.78
CA ASP A 166 33.45 -12.66 -10.61
C ASP A 166 33.93 -12.27 -12.02
N ARG A 167 33.30 -11.27 -12.65
CA ARG A 167 33.76 -10.76 -13.97
C ARG A 167 35.16 -10.18 -13.92
N ALA A 168 35.50 -9.45 -12.85
CA ALA A 168 36.85 -8.92 -12.70
C ALA A 168 37.88 -10.04 -12.48
N ALA A 169 37.53 -11.07 -11.69
CA ALA A 169 38.38 -12.23 -11.47
C ALA A 169 38.58 -13.03 -12.78
N ASP A 170 37.54 -13.24 -13.57
CA ASP A 170 37.59 -13.91 -14.88
C ASP A 170 38.50 -13.14 -15.85
N LEU A 171 38.38 -11.80 -15.90
CA LEU A 171 39.22 -10.95 -16.76
C LEU A 171 40.70 -11.03 -16.35
N ILE A 172 41.02 -11.06 -15.05
CA ILE A 172 42.36 -11.20 -14.55
C ILE A 172 42.92 -12.61 -14.85
N ALA A 173 42.09 -13.64 -14.68
CA ALA A 173 42.45 -15.02 -14.98
C ALA A 173 42.72 -15.25 -16.48
N GLU A 174 41.88 -14.70 -17.33
CA GLU A 174 42.03 -14.76 -18.78
C GLU A 174 43.27 -14.01 -19.26
N PHE A 175 43.55 -12.85 -18.67
CA PHE A 175 44.77 -12.08 -18.97
C PHE A 175 46.03 -12.80 -18.45
N GLY A 176 46.01 -13.26 -17.20
CA GLY A 176 47.16 -13.94 -16.58
C GLY A 176 47.54 -15.30 -17.19
N GLY A 177 46.52 -16.02 -17.76
CA GLY A 177 46.69 -17.29 -18.46
C GLY A 177 46.97 -17.17 -19.97
N SER A 178 46.98 -15.94 -20.48
CA SER A 178 47.13 -15.76 -21.93
C SER A 178 48.59 -15.76 -22.37
N TRP A 179 48.88 -16.35 -23.56
CA TRP A 179 50.18 -16.28 -24.22
C TRP A 179 50.71 -14.84 -24.41
N LYS A 180 49.80 -13.86 -24.44
CA LYS A 180 50.10 -12.43 -24.54
C LYS A 180 50.76 -11.91 -23.26
N PHE A 181 50.30 -12.33 -22.08
CA PHE A 181 50.91 -11.99 -20.81
C PHE A 181 52.35 -12.55 -20.71
N ILE A 182 52.53 -13.80 -21.12
CA ILE A 182 53.86 -14.43 -21.13
C ILE A 182 54.80 -13.69 -22.09
N GLY A 183 54.30 -13.30 -23.27
CA GLY A 183 55.11 -12.56 -24.26
C GLY A 183 55.49 -11.17 -23.79
N VAL A 184 54.61 -10.43 -23.15
CA VAL A 184 54.88 -9.11 -22.59
C VAL A 184 55.85 -9.20 -21.41
N SER A 185 55.67 -10.18 -20.51
CA SER A 185 56.56 -10.40 -19.35
C SER A 185 57.97 -10.78 -19.80
N MET A 186 58.10 -11.64 -20.84
CA MET A 186 59.38 -12.00 -21.39
C MET A 186 60.07 -10.82 -22.09
N GLY A 187 59.33 -10.00 -22.84
CA GLY A 187 59.81 -8.77 -23.44
C GLY A 187 60.34 -7.75 -22.43
N LEU A 188 59.65 -7.57 -21.31
CA LEU A 188 60.09 -6.71 -20.23
C LEU A 188 61.36 -7.21 -19.54
N ILE A 189 61.51 -8.52 -19.34
CA ILE A 189 62.70 -9.12 -18.78
C ILE A 189 63.92 -8.93 -19.72
N VAL A 190 63.73 -9.16 -21.02
CA VAL A 190 64.79 -8.94 -22.00
C VAL A 190 65.23 -7.48 -22.09
N PHE A 191 64.25 -6.55 -22.05
CA PHE A 191 64.52 -5.12 -22.03
C PHE A 191 65.28 -4.66 -20.76
N TRP A 192 65.12 -5.35 -19.64
CA TRP A 192 65.81 -5.01 -18.39
C TRP A 192 67.22 -5.59 -18.30
N ILE A 193 67.54 -6.62 -19.08
CA ILE A 193 68.84 -7.28 -19.09
C ILE A 193 69.84 -6.66 -20.09
N ILE A 194 69.29 -5.92 -21.10
CA ILE A 194 70.11 -5.19 -22.09
C ILE A 194 70.24 -3.71 -21.64
#